data_06f9ae362b11ccd3241642599ba0f840
#
_entry.id   06f9ae362b11ccd3241642599ba0f840
#
_cell.length_a   1.000
_cell.length_b   1.000
_cell.length_c   1.000
_cell.angle_alpha   90.00
_cell.angle_beta   90.00
_cell.angle_gamma   90.00
#
_symmetry.space_group_name_H-M   'P 1'
#
loop_
_entity.id
_entity.type
_entity.pdbx_description
1 polymer ?
#
loop_
_entity_poly.entity_id
_entity_poly.type
_entity_poly.pdbx_seq_one_letter_code
_entity_poly.pdbx_strand_id
1 'polypeptide(L)'
;VKILGAGIAGMSAANFLAKSGYKATVYEKCRFVGGSRDGDYEGIENWIFSENVSDFIKKIGFNDNKITKYPVDEFLVHTDSASPILIKNNLPFFNLVKRGSTKECIDYQLYEECLKNNVRFVFNSKKTDHIDIYATGSKKAAAYVNGINFETNAKNQSHLLLGSSFAPKGYAYM
;
A
#
# COMPACT_ATOMS: atom_id res chain seq x y z
N VAL A 1 13.82 4.31 19.43
CA VAL A 1 13.76 4.99 18.12
C VAL A 1 12.41 5.67 17.99
N LYS A 2 12.40 6.93 17.54
CA LYS A 2 11.20 7.74 17.34
C LYS A 2 10.96 7.92 15.85
N ILE A 3 9.77 7.55 15.39
CA ILE A 3 9.38 7.54 13.98
C ILE A 3 8.19 8.48 13.80
N LEU A 4 8.23 9.33 12.80
CA LEU A 4 7.12 10.23 12.46
C LEU A 4 6.38 9.72 11.24
N GLY A 5 5.10 9.41 11.41
CA GLY A 5 4.17 8.88 10.41
C GLY A 5 3.89 7.39 10.59
N ALA A 6 2.61 7.04 10.78
CA ALA A 6 2.11 5.67 10.90
C ALA A 6 1.52 5.15 9.57
N GLY A 7 2.13 5.49 8.45
CA GLY A 7 1.88 4.85 7.16
C GLY A 7 2.65 3.53 7.04
N ILE A 8 2.49 2.85 5.91
CA ILE A 8 3.15 1.55 5.64
C ILE A 8 4.66 1.63 5.93
N ALA A 9 5.36 2.64 5.41
CA ALA A 9 6.81 2.79 5.60
C ALA A 9 7.21 2.95 7.07
N GLY A 10 6.49 3.80 7.83
CA GLY A 10 6.79 4.03 9.26
C GLY A 10 6.51 2.81 10.12
N MET A 11 5.41 2.12 9.86
CA MET A 11 5.07 0.88 10.57
C MET A 11 6.03 -0.26 10.22
N SER A 12 6.46 -0.37 8.96
CA SER A 12 7.47 -1.35 8.56
C SER A 12 8.80 -1.14 9.27
N ALA A 13 9.28 0.11 9.30
CA ALA A 13 10.50 0.46 10.03
C ALA A 13 10.37 0.18 11.53
N ALA A 14 9.23 0.56 12.15
CA ALA A 14 8.98 0.35 13.56
C ALA A 14 8.95 -1.14 13.94
N ASN A 15 8.25 -1.95 13.12
CA ASN A 15 8.15 -3.38 13.34
C ASN A 15 9.50 -4.09 13.21
N PHE A 16 10.25 -3.76 12.17
CA PHE A 16 11.59 -4.31 11.94
C PHE A 16 12.54 -3.98 13.12
N LEU A 17 12.54 -2.72 13.57
CA LEU A 17 13.34 -2.28 14.70
C LEU A 17 12.93 -2.98 16.01
N ALA A 18 11.62 -3.12 16.26
CA ALA A 18 11.12 -3.80 17.44
C ALA A 18 11.53 -5.29 17.47
N LYS A 19 11.43 -5.99 16.33
CA LYS A 19 11.92 -7.38 16.19
C LYS A 19 13.44 -7.50 16.34
N SER A 20 14.17 -6.43 16.06
CA SER A 20 15.64 -6.34 16.28
C SER A 20 16.00 -5.90 17.71
N GLY A 21 15.04 -5.84 18.63
CA GLY A 21 15.27 -5.53 20.04
C GLY A 21 15.27 -4.04 20.39
N TYR A 22 14.97 -3.14 19.46
CA TYR A 22 14.89 -1.71 19.73
C TYR A 22 13.49 -1.30 20.21
N LYS A 23 13.44 -0.39 21.17
CA LYS A 23 12.16 0.25 21.55
C LYS A 23 11.78 1.28 20.49
N ALA A 24 10.66 1.06 19.79
CA ALA A 24 10.15 1.96 18.77
C ALA A 24 8.89 2.69 19.26
N THR A 25 8.82 4.01 18.96
CA THR A 25 7.62 4.82 19.17
C THR A 25 7.27 5.54 17.88
N VAL A 26 6.06 5.34 17.40
CA VAL A 26 5.53 5.97 16.18
C VAL A 26 4.60 7.11 16.59
N TYR A 27 4.86 8.31 16.04
CA TYR A 27 4.03 9.50 16.19
C TYR A 27 3.21 9.70 14.93
N GLU A 28 1.89 9.82 15.06
CA GLU A 28 0.95 9.98 13.95
C GLU A 28 0.06 11.21 14.17
N LYS A 29 -0.09 12.02 13.13
CA LYS A 29 -0.92 13.23 13.16
C LYS A 29 -2.42 12.93 13.20
N CYS A 30 -2.85 11.84 12.58
CA CYS A 30 -4.23 11.37 12.58
C CYS A 30 -4.57 10.67 13.89
N ARG A 31 -5.86 10.48 14.15
CA ARG A 31 -6.35 9.75 15.33
C ARG A 31 -6.26 8.23 15.20
N PHE A 32 -5.97 7.73 14.00
CA PHE A 32 -5.84 6.30 13.67
C PHE A 32 -4.89 6.10 12.49
N VAL A 33 -4.47 4.88 12.25
CA VAL A 33 -3.64 4.50 11.09
C VAL A 33 -4.46 4.52 9.80
N GLY A 34 -3.81 4.76 8.66
CA GLY A 34 -4.46 4.76 7.35
C GLY A 34 -5.39 5.96 7.08
N GLY A 35 -5.57 6.87 8.04
CA GLY A 35 -6.55 7.96 7.93
C GLY A 35 -6.33 8.96 6.79
N SER A 36 -5.15 9.01 6.19
CA SER A 36 -4.87 9.84 5.01
C SER A 36 -5.12 9.13 3.68
N ARG A 37 -5.48 7.83 3.73
CA ARG A 37 -5.69 6.95 2.57
C ARG A 37 -6.95 6.10 2.70
N ASP A 38 -7.85 6.49 3.59
CA ASP A 38 -9.03 5.70 3.91
C ASP A 38 -9.93 5.50 2.68
N GLY A 39 -10.17 4.23 2.34
CA GLY A 39 -10.94 3.84 1.16
C GLY A 39 -10.13 3.66 -0.14
N ASP A 40 -8.87 4.06 -0.19
CA ASP A 40 -8.01 3.83 -1.36
C ASP A 40 -7.70 2.34 -1.54
N TYR A 41 -7.43 1.95 -2.80
CA TYR A 41 -6.77 0.69 -3.14
C TYR A 41 -5.40 0.97 -3.72
N GLU A 42 -4.39 0.19 -3.32
CA GLU A 42 -3.03 0.30 -3.83
C GLU A 42 -2.51 -1.07 -4.27
N GLY A 43 -1.72 -1.10 -5.34
CA GLY A 43 -1.04 -2.31 -5.79
C GLY A 43 0.30 -2.48 -5.09
N ILE A 44 0.52 -3.65 -4.48
CA ILE A 44 1.86 -4.07 -4.06
C ILE A 44 2.44 -4.88 -5.22
N GLU A 45 3.36 -4.27 -5.95
CA GLU A 45 3.89 -4.77 -7.21
C GLU A 45 4.95 -5.86 -7.00
N ASN A 46 4.94 -6.87 -7.89
CA ASN A 46 5.90 -7.96 -7.87
C ASN A 46 7.10 -7.74 -8.81
N TRP A 47 6.95 -6.87 -9.82
CA TRP A 47 7.96 -6.72 -10.87
C TRP A 47 9.12 -5.78 -10.55
N ILE A 48 9.00 -4.96 -9.50
CA ILE A 48 10.07 -4.05 -9.09
C ILE A 48 11.14 -4.73 -8.23
N PHE A 49 10.86 -5.92 -7.71
CA PHE A 49 11.77 -6.65 -6.85
C PHE A 49 12.36 -7.85 -7.58
N SER A 50 13.59 -8.20 -7.25
CA SER A 50 14.22 -9.45 -7.68
C SER A 50 13.64 -10.70 -6.99
N GLU A 51 12.82 -10.49 -5.97
CA GLU A 51 12.14 -11.52 -5.21
C GLU A 51 10.64 -11.30 -5.14
N ASN A 52 9.87 -12.33 -4.81
CA ASN A 52 8.43 -12.20 -4.61
C ASN A 52 8.13 -11.24 -3.45
N VAL A 53 7.16 -10.34 -3.64
CA VAL A 53 6.78 -9.34 -2.63
C VAL A 53 6.33 -9.96 -1.31
N SER A 54 5.71 -11.14 -1.34
CA SER A 54 5.33 -11.87 -0.12
C SER A 54 6.55 -12.28 0.71
N ASP A 55 7.65 -12.64 0.07
CA ASP A 55 8.90 -12.99 0.78
C ASP A 55 9.58 -11.74 1.31
N PHE A 56 9.54 -10.63 0.57
CA PHE A 56 9.99 -9.33 1.07
C PHE A 56 9.20 -8.90 2.30
N ILE A 57 7.86 -9.01 2.30
CA ILE A 57 6.99 -8.69 3.44
C ILE A 57 7.38 -9.52 4.67
N LYS A 58 7.67 -10.81 4.51
CA LYS A 58 8.16 -11.68 5.60
C LYS A 58 9.52 -11.21 6.13
N LYS A 59 10.46 -10.84 5.24
CA LYS A 59 11.80 -10.34 5.62
C LYS A 59 11.72 -9.07 6.48
N ILE A 60 10.83 -8.15 6.17
CA ILE A 60 10.63 -6.95 7.00
C ILE A 60 9.78 -7.21 8.25
N GLY A 61 9.46 -8.49 8.50
CA GLY A 61 8.92 -8.96 9.76
C GLY A 61 7.40 -8.95 9.87
N PHE A 62 6.66 -8.86 8.77
CA PHE A 62 5.22 -9.01 8.78
C PHE A 62 4.78 -10.43 8.42
N ASN A 63 3.62 -10.82 8.93
CA ASN A 63 2.98 -12.07 8.54
C ASN A 63 2.15 -11.86 7.27
N ASP A 64 2.72 -12.20 6.14
CA ASP A 64 2.09 -12.04 4.82
C ASP A 64 0.70 -12.72 4.71
N ASN A 65 0.51 -13.85 5.40
CA ASN A 65 -0.77 -14.56 5.40
C ASN A 65 -1.91 -13.82 6.11
N LYS A 66 -1.59 -12.78 6.88
CA LYS A 66 -2.58 -11.94 7.57
C LYS A 66 -2.97 -10.69 6.77
N ILE A 67 -2.25 -10.41 5.71
CA ILE A 67 -2.54 -9.27 4.84
C ILE A 67 -3.62 -9.68 3.84
N THR A 68 -4.75 -9.00 3.88
CA THR A 68 -5.82 -9.18 2.89
C THR A 68 -5.34 -8.63 1.55
N LYS A 69 -5.21 -9.52 0.56
CA LYS A 69 -4.68 -9.21 -0.77
C LYS A 69 -5.60 -9.77 -1.84
N TYR A 70 -5.73 -9.04 -2.93
CA TYR A 70 -6.45 -9.47 -4.13
C TYR A 70 -5.43 -9.55 -5.27
N PRO A 71 -5.03 -10.78 -5.70
CA PRO A 71 -4.02 -10.95 -6.74
C PRO A 71 -4.57 -10.51 -8.09
N VAL A 72 -3.75 -9.83 -8.88
CA VAL A 72 -4.01 -9.47 -10.27
C VAL A 72 -2.94 -10.12 -11.12
N ASP A 73 -3.31 -11.21 -11.81
CA ASP A 73 -2.44 -12.03 -12.65
C ASP A 73 -2.76 -11.89 -14.14
N GLU A 74 -3.81 -11.14 -14.48
CA GLU A 74 -4.18 -10.84 -15.86
C GLU A 74 -4.70 -9.41 -16.03
N PHE A 75 -4.45 -8.85 -17.23
CA PHE A 75 -5.00 -7.57 -17.68
C PHE A 75 -5.58 -7.70 -19.07
N LEU A 76 -6.67 -7.02 -19.29
CA LEU A 76 -7.13 -6.68 -20.63
C LEU A 76 -6.60 -5.29 -21.00
N VAL A 77 -5.63 -5.25 -21.89
CA VAL A 77 -5.00 -3.99 -22.33
C VAL A 77 -5.76 -3.43 -23.52
N HIS A 78 -6.25 -2.22 -23.37
CA HIS A 78 -6.91 -1.44 -24.41
C HIS A 78 -5.98 -0.36 -24.95
N THR A 79 -6.02 -0.12 -26.26
CA THR A 79 -5.30 0.96 -26.94
C THR A 79 -6.25 1.72 -27.86
N ASP A 80 -5.87 2.92 -28.29
CA ASP A 80 -6.70 3.74 -29.19
C ASP A 80 -6.99 3.10 -30.54
N SER A 81 -6.18 2.16 -30.98
CA SER A 81 -6.14 1.74 -32.38
C SER A 81 -6.22 0.22 -32.64
N ALA A 82 -6.30 -0.60 -31.58
CA ALA A 82 -6.30 -2.05 -31.73
C ALA A 82 -7.34 -2.73 -30.83
N SER A 83 -7.69 -3.97 -31.19
CA SER A 83 -8.51 -4.82 -30.32
C SER A 83 -7.80 -5.07 -28.99
N PRO A 84 -8.53 -5.22 -27.88
CA PRO A 84 -7.94 -5.49 -26.59
C PRO A 84 -7.07 -6.74 -26.57
N ILE A 85 -5.96 -6.69 -25.87
CA ILE A 85 -5.00 -7.79 -25.73
C ILE A 85 -5.03 -8.30 -24.29
N LEU A 86 -5.25 -9.60 -24.10
CA LEU A 86 -5.12 -10.23 -22.79
C LEU A 86 -3.65 -10.54 -22.51
N ILE A 87 -3.14 -9.97 -21.43
CA ILE A 87 -1.81 -10.30 -20.87
C ILE A 87 -2.04 -11.09 -19.59
N LYS A 88 -1.40 -12.25 -19.48
CA LYS A 88 -1.53 -13.15 -18.32
C LYS A 88 -0.15 -13.64 -17.88
N ASN A 89 0.00 -13.84 -16.58
CA ASN A 89 1.19 -14.41 -15.99
C ASN A 89 0.82 -15.48 -14.93
N ASN A 90 1.74 -16.39 -14.64
CA ASN A 90 1.56 -17.42 -13.62
C ASN A 90 1.69 -16.90 -12.18
N LEU A 91 2.31 -15.73 -12.02
CA LEU A 91 2.40 -15.02 -10.74
C LEU A 91 1.66 -13.69 -10.87
N PRO A 92 1.03 -13.21 -9.82
CA PRO A 92 0.40 -11.89 -9.84
C PRO A 92 1.40 -10.81 -10.26
N PHE A 93 0.99 -9.92 -11.15
CA PHE A 93 1.74 -8.71 -11.45
C PHE A 93 1.83 -7.82 -10.21
N PHE A 94 0.73 -7.75 -9.48
CA PHE A 94 0.64 -7.07 -8.18
C PHE A 94 -0.51 -7.66 -7.36
N ASN A 95 -0.51 -7.33 -6.09
CA ASN A 95 -1.63 -7.63 -5.20
C ASN A 95 -2.29 -6.31 -4.80
N LEU A 96 -3.58 -6.16 -5.07
CA LEU A 96 -4.34 -5.02 -4.54
C LEU A 96 -4.54 -5.20 -3.04
N VAL A 97 -4.33 -4.12 -2.30
CA VAL A 97 -4.60 -4.01 -0.87
C VAL A 97 -5.47 -2.80 -0.61
N LYS A 98 -6.43 -2.94 0.28
CA LYS A 98 -7.24 -1.82 0.74
C LYS A 98 -6.47 -1.02 1.77
N ARG A 99 -6.52 0.31 1.66
CA ARG A 99 -5.95 1.26 2.62
C ARG A 99 -7.03 1.74 3.58
N GLY A 100 -6.63 2.09 4.78
CA GLY A 100 -7.56 2.67 5.77
C GLY A 100 -7.45 2.06 7.15
N SER A 101 -8.47 2.33 7.99
CA SER A 101 -8.47 2.03 9.41
C SER A 101 -9.27 0.79 9.81
N THR A 102 -9.89 0.09 8.88
CA THR A 102 -10.69 -1.11 9.16
C THR A 102 -9.87 -2.40 9.07
N LYS A 103 -10.37 -3.49 9.64
CA LYS A 103 -9.60 -4.75 9.82
C LYS A 103 -9.10 -5.37 8.51
N GLU A 104 -9.79 -5.15 7.41
CA GLU A 104 -9.40 -5.61 6.07
C GLU A 104 -8.32 -4.74 5.42
N CYS A 105 -8.03 -3.58 5.98
CA CYS A 105 -7.04 -2.65 5.45
C CYS A 105 -5.63 -3.03 5.89
N ILE A 106 -4.68 -2.93 4.95
CA ILE A 106 -3.27 -3.24 5.23
C ILE A 106 -2.71 -2.37 6.36
N ASP A 107 -3.10 -1.09 6.43
CA ASP A 107 -2.63 -0.18 7.50
C ASP A 107 -3.02 -0.72 8.89
N TYR A 108 -4.26 -1.20 9.05
CA TYR A 108 -4.70 -1.77 10.32
C TYR A 108 -3.99 -3.09 10.64
N GLN A 109 -3.81 -3.95 9.65
CA GLN A 109 -3.15 -5.25 9.82
C GLN A 109 -1.67 -5.08 10.19
N LEU A 110 -0.96 -4.11 9.60
CA LEU A 110 0.40 -3.75 9.97
C LEU A 110 0.46 -3.14 11.38
N TYR A 111 -0.50 -2.30 11.73
CA TYR A 111 -0.61 -1.72 13.07
C TYR A 111 -0.78 -2.80 14.14
N GLU A 112 -1.68 -3.76 13.93
CA GLU A 112 -1.86 -4.90 14.85
C GLU A 112 -0.57 -5.70 15.04
N GLU A 113 0.18 -5.93 13.96
CA GLU A 113 1.46 -6.64 14.04
C GLU A 113 2.51 -5.83 14.81
N CYS A 114 2.55 -4.51 14.62
CA CYS A 114 3.41 -3.62 15.40
C CYS A 114 3.09 -3.67 16.91
N LEU A 115 1.80 -3.67 17.27
CA LEU A 115 1.38 -3.78 18.68
C LEU A 115 1.85 -5.08 19.33
N LYS A 116 1.78 -6.22 18.62
CA LYS A 116 2.28 -7.52 19.10
C LYS A 116 3.78 -7.51 19.37
N ASN A 117 4.53 -6.67 18.65
CA ASN A 117 5.96 -6.48 18.83
C ASN A 117 6.30 -5.30 19.77
N ASN A 118 5.34 -4.85 20.59
CA ASN A 118 5.49 -3.79 21.58
C ASN A 118 5.90 -2.42 21.01
N VAL A 119 5.54 -2.12 19.76
CA VAL A 119 5.67 -0.78 19.21
C VAL A 119 4.66 0.15 19.87
N ARG A 120 5.12 1.30 20.36
CA ARG A 120 4.26 2.31 20.95
C ARG A 120 3.77 3.28 19.88
N PHE A 121 2.48 3.62 19.92
CA PHE A 121 1.88 4.64 19.06
C PHE A 121 1.41 5.84 19.86
N VAL A 122 1.62 7.04 19.31
CA VAL A 122 1.14 8.33 19.84
C VAL A 122 0.38 9.02 18.72
N PHE A 123 -0.94 8.91 18.76
CA PHE A 123 -1.85 9.54 17.80
C PHE A 123 -2.11 11.01 18.12
N ASN A 124 -2.72 11.75 17.18
CA ASN A 124 -2.98 13.19 17.27
C ASN A 124 -1.71 13.99 17.58
N SER A 125 -0.56 13.50 17.19
CA SER A 125 0.74 14.11 17.50
C SER A 125 1.31 14.87 16.30
N LYS A 126 1.64 16.13 16.53
CA LYS A 126 2.39 16.97 15.58
C LYS A 126 3.86 17.08 16.00
N LYS A 127 4.40 16.06 16.67
CA LYS A 127 5.80 16.06 17.12
C LYS A 127 6.74 16.23 15.93
N THR A 128 7.70 17.15 16.06
CA THR A 128 8.68 17.47 15.01
C THR A 128 10.12 17.48 15.52
N ASP A 129 10.30 17.43 16.82
CA ASP A 129 11.60 17.48 17.48
C ASP A 129 12.09 16.08 17.87
N HIS A 130 13.38 15.86 17.77
CA HIS A 130 14.04 14.60 18.14
C HIS A 130 13.42 13.35 17.49
N ILE A 131 13.20 13.42 16.18
CA ILE A 131 12.73 12.30 15.35
C ILE A 131 13.92 11.63 14.67
N ASP A 132 14.02 10.32 14.81
CA ASP A 132 15.09 9.53 14.20
C ASP A 132 14.75 9.14 12.75
N ILE A 133 13.47 8.84 12.46
CA ILE A 133 13.00 8.42 11.14
C ILE A 133 11.76 9.23 10.72
N TYR A 134 11.84 9.88 9.57
CA TYR A 134 10.73 10.61 8.96
C TYR A 134 10.07 9.75 7.89
N ALA A 135 8.83 9.30 8.13
CA ALA A 135 8.02 8.47 7.24
C ALA A 135 6.68 9.14 6.90
N THR A 136 6.70 10.45 6.70
CA THR A 136 5.49 11.28 6.51
C THR A 136 4.94 11.29 5.09
N GLY A 137 5.52 10.51 4.20
CA GLY A 137 5.18 10.49 2.78
C GLY A 137 5.71 11.71 2.02
N SER A 138 5.38 11.80 0.74
CA SER A 138 5.77 12.90 -0.12
C SER A 138 4.96 14.17 0.17
N LYS A 139 5.62 15.33 0.16
CA LYS A 139 4.96 16.65 0.27
C LYS A 139 4.51 17.20 -1.08
N LYS A 140 5.08 16.70 -2.18
CA LYS A 140 4.74 17.10 -3.55
C LYS A 140 4.50 15.84 -4.37
N ALA A 141 3.36 15.79 -5.05
CA ALA A 141 3.08 14.73 -6.00
C ALA A 141 3.74 15.05 -7.35
N ALA A 142 4.40 14.05 -7.94
CA ALA A 142 4.89 14.13 -9.32
C ALA A 142 3.76 13.85 -10.32
N ALA A 143 2.75 13.10 -9.90
CA ALA A 143 1.53 12.82 -10.66
C ALA A 143 0.35 12.71 -9.70
N TYR A 144 -0.85 12.89 -10.23
CA TYR A 144 -2.10 12.72 -9.50
C TYR A 144 -2.90 11.59 -10.14
N VAL A 145 -3.48 10.75 -9.30
CA VAL A 145 -4.45 9.72 -9.69
C VAL A 145 -5.78 10.07 -9.07
N ASN A 146 -6.82 10.14 -9.89
CA ASN A 146 -8.20 10.25 -9.43
C ASN A 146 -8.85 8.87 -9.57
N GLY A 147 -9.39 8.33 -8.48
CA GLY A 147 -10.07 7.04 -8.46
C GLY A 147 -11.51 7.17 -8.02
N ILE A 148 -12.34 6.26 -8.52
CA ILE A 148 -13.74 6.10 -8.11
C ILE A 148 -13.91 4.63 -7.72
N ASN A 149 -14.35 4.37 -6.49
CA ASN A 149 -14.75 3.05 -6.06
C ASN A 149 -16.24 2.88 -6.33
N PHE A 150 -16.61 1.76 -6.93
CA PHE A 150 -18.00 1.41 -7.22
C PHE A 150 -18.24 -0.07 -6.99
N GLU A 151 -19.50 -0.43 -6.77
CA GLU A 151 -19.95 -1.81 -6.69
C GLU A 151 -20.55 -2.24 -8.03
N THR A 152 -20.26 -3.46 -8.45
CA THR A 152 -20.75 -4.01 -9.72
C THR A 152 -20.97 -5.52 -9.63
N ASN A 153 -21.90 -6.03 -10.44
CA ASN A 153 -22.10 -7.47 -10.65
C ASN A 153 -21.25 -8.02 -11.81
N ALA A 154 -20.38 -7.20 -12.43
CA ALA A 154 -19.47 -7.65 -13.45
C ALA A 154 -18.47 -8.67 -12.88
N LYS A 155 -17.94 -9.56 -13.74
CA LYS A 155 -16.83 -10.44 -13.34
C LYS A 155 -15.62 -9.63 -12.95
N ASN A 156 -14.87 -10.13 -11.97
CA ASN A 156 -13.57 -9.55 -11.62
C ASN A 156 -12.67 -9.62 -12.84
N GLN A 157 -12.24 -8.45 -13.31
CA GLN A 157 -11.35 -8.32 -14.45
C GLN A 157 -10.58 -7.00 -14.31
N SER A 158 -9.29 -7.03 -14.63
CA SER A 158 -8.46 -5.83 -14.61
C SER A 158 -8.27 -5.30 -16.02
N HIS A 159 -8.53 -4.02 -16.21
CA HIS A 159 -8.38 -3.34 -17.49
C HIS A 159 -7.29 -2.27 -17.37
N LEU A 160 -6.37 -2.25 -18.33
CA LEU A 160 -5.39 -1.19 -18.51
C LEU A 160 -5.69 -0.46 -19.81
N LEU A 161 -5.89 0.84 -19.73
CA LEU A 161 -6.33 1.69 -20.83
C LEU A 161 -5.17 2.63 -21.19
N LEU A 162 -4.54 2.38 -22.33
CA LEU A 162 -3.38 3.10 -22.84
C LEU A 162 -3.76 3.91 -24.08
N GLY A 163 -3.52 5.20 -24.05
CA GLY A 163 -3.80 6.08 -25.18
C GLY A 163 -4.32 7.44 -24.75
N SER A 164 -4.16 8.41 -25.63
CA SER A 164 -4.52 9.80 -25.34
C SER A 164 -6.03 10.02 -25.23
N SER A 165 -6.85 9.13 -25.81
CA SER A 165 -8.30 9.16 -25.69
C SER A 165 -8.79 8.73 -24.30
N PHE A 166 -8.02 7.88 -23.61
CA PHE A 166 -8.35 7.42 -22.24
C PHE A 166 -7.78 8.35 -21.19
N ALA A 167 -6.48 8.67 -21.29
CA ALA A 167 -5.80 9.51 -20.31
C ALA A 167 -4.64 10.27 -20.98
N PRO A 168 -4.80 11.58 -21.30
CA PRO A 168 -3.74 12.38 -21.90
C PRO A 168 -2.48 12.39 -21.04
N LYS A 169 -1.33 11.97 -21.62
CA LYS A 169 -0.02 11.86 -20.95
C LYS A 169 0.02 10.90 -19.75
N GLY A 170 -0.92 9.97 -19.69
CA GLY A 170 -1.00 9.00 -18.60
C GLY A 170 -1.63 7.68 -19.07
N TYR A 171 -2.22 6.99 -18.12
CA TYR A 171 -3.01 5.78 -18.36
C TYR A 171 -4.19 5.75 -17.39
N ALA A 172 -5.23 4.97 -17.73
CA ALA A 172 -6.31 4.67 -16.82
C ALA A 172 -6.36 3.15 -16.56
N TYR A 173 -6.95 2.76 -15.45
CA TYR A 173 -7.19 1.34 -15.13
C TYR A 173 -8.52 1.17 -14.40
N MET A 174 -9.07 -0.02 -14.50
CA MET A 174 -10.32 -0.41 -13.84
C MET A 174 -10.18 -1.84 -13.33
#